data_61c53436387bf21e9285518284e4669a
#
_entry.id   61c53436387bf21e9285518284e4669a
#
_cell.length_a   1.000
_cell.length_b   1.000
_cell.length_c   1.000
_cell.angle_alpha   90.00
_cell.angle_beta   90.00
_cell.angle_gamma   90.00
#
_symmetry.space_group_name_H-M   'P 1'
#
loop_
_entity.id
_entity.type
_entity.pdbx_description
1 polymer ?
#
loop_
_entity_poly.entity_id
_entity_poly.type
_entity_poly.pdbx_seq_one_letter_code
_entity_poly.pdbx_strand_id
1 'polypeptide(L)'
;EGPFISPLDGFRGAHPLENVAPPSVELLDQLRRLSGDRIRILTLAPEQPGAVDVIRHACKAGITVALGHHKADRDTIRRACDAGAVSSTHLGNGVPNMLPRHPNPLWDQLDEERLTATLITDGQHLPPSFIRVAARAKPLEQVVVISDAAPLAGFPPGEYETLGQRVVLEES
;
A
#
# COMPACT_ATOMS: atom_id res chain seq x y z
N GLU A 1 -3.59 3.05 -5.33
CA GLU A 1 -3.86 2.11 -4.24
C GLU A 1 -5.26 1.54 -4.37
N GLY A 2 -5.44 0.30 -3.93
CA GLY A 2 -6.74 -0.37 -4.05
C GLY A 2 -7.13 -0.69 -5.51
N PRO A 3 -8.39 -1.08 -5.72
CA PRO A 3 -9.46 -1.25 -4.72
C PRO A 3 -9.32 -2.51 -3.84
N PHE A 4 -8.36 -3.37 -4.08
CA PHE A 4 -8.19 -4.71 -3.49
C PHE A 4 -7.50 -4.69 -2.11
N ILE A 5 -7.77 -3.69 -1.30
CA ILE A 5 -7.20 -3.53 0.06
C ILE A 5 -8.10 -4.16 1.13
N SER A 6 -7.60 -4.23 2.37
CA SER A 6 -8.37 -4.74 3.50
C SER A 6 -9.62 -3.86 3.76
N PRO A 7 -10.82 -4.44 3.95
CA PRO A 7 -11.99 -3.68 4.34
C PRO A 7 -12.00 -3.29 5.82
N LEU A 8 -11.05 -3.81 6.60
CA LEU A 8 -11.02 -3.61 8.06
C LEU A 8 -10.54 -2.20 8.41
N ASP A 9 -11.23 -1.58 9.37
CA ASP A 9 -10.83 -0.29 9.91
C ASP A 9 -9.38 -0.31 10.43
N GLY A 10 -8.68 0.79 10.25
CA GLY A 10 -7.27 0.93 10.55
C GLY A 10 -6.35 0.38 9.45
N PHE A 11 -6.59 -0.82 8.93
CA PHE A 11 -5.86 -1.34 7.77
C PHE A 11 -6.30 -0.66 6.47
N ARG A 12 -7.58 -0.37 6.32
CA ARG A 12 -8.13 0.36 5.18
C ARG A 12 -7.60 1.80 5.07
N GLY A 13 -7.10 2.36 6.16
CA GLY A 13 -6.66 3.76 6.21
C GLY A 13 -7.81 4.73 5.92
N ALA A 14 -7.55 5.77 5.15
CA ALA A 14 -8.53 6.79 4.79
C ALA A 14 -9.42 6.42 3.60
N HIS A 15 -9.25 5.22 3.00
CA HIS A 15 -10.06 4.82 1.85
C HIS A 15 -11.52 4.58 2.26
N PRO A 16 -12.53 5.14 1.53
CA PRO A 16 -13.93 4.85 1.77
C PRO A 16 -14.23 3.36 1.56
N LEU A 17 -15.05 2.76 2.47
CA LEU A 17 -15.34 1.33 2.41
C LEU A 17 -16.04 0.92 1.10
N GLU A 18 -16.88 1.79 0.56
CA GLU A 18 -17.60 1.58 -0.69
C GLU A 18 -16.68 1.49 -1.91
N ASN A 19 -15.44 1.95 -1.80
CA ASN A 19 -14.42 1.87 -2.85
C ASN A 19 -13.51 0.64 -2.72
N VAL A 20 -13.71 -0.17 -1.67
CA VAL A 20 -12.96 -1.41 -1.47
C VAL A 20 -13.70 -2.56 -2.15
N ALA A 21 -12.97 -3.35 -2.93
CA ALA A 21 -13.51 -4.50 -3.63
C ALA A 21 -12.68 -5.76 -3.39
N PRO A 22 -13.29 -6.94 -3.39
CA PRO A 22 -12.53 -8.19 -3.40
C PRO A 22 -11.59 -8.28 -4.62
N PRO A 23 -10.39 -8.84 -4.46
CA PRO A 23 -9.48 -9.08 -5.59
C PRO A 23 -10.18 -9.90 -6.70
N SER A 24 -10.19 -9.34 -7.93
CA SER A 24 -10.76 -9.95 -9.12
C SER A 24 -9.92 -9.61 -10.33
N VAL A 25 -9.58 -10.62 -11.12
CA VAL A 25 -8.86 -10.48 -12.39
C VAL A 25 -9.71 -9.67 -13.39
N GLU A 26 -11.01 -9.91 -13.44
CA GLU A 26 -11.95 -9.23 -14.32
C GLU A 26 -12.02 -7.73 -14.00
N LEU A 27 -12.06 -7.38 -12.71
CA LEU A 27 -12.06 -5.97 -12.28
C LEU A 27 -10.72 -5.31 -12.60
N LEU A 28 -9.58 -6.00 -12.38
CA LEU A 28 -8.28 -5.46 -12.77
C LEU A 28 -8.21 -5.20 -14.28
N ASP A 29 -8.69 -6.11 -15.12
CA ASP A 29 -8.71 -5.92 -16.57
C ASP A 29 -9.67 -4.80 -17.01
N GLN A 30 -10.76 -4.61 -16.28
CA GLN A 30 -11.65 -3.45 -16.51
C GLN A 30 -10.92 -2.14 -16.19
N LEU A 31 -10.25 -2.04 -15.04
CA LEU A 31 -9.48 -0.86 -14.63
C LEU A 31 -8.33 -0.57 -15.62
N ARG A 32 -7.64 -1.59 -16.10
CA ARG A 32 -6.61 -1.46 -17.13
C ARG A 32 -7.17 -0.86 -18.43
N ARG A 33 -8.29 -1.39 -18.92
CA ARG A 33 -8.97 -0.83 -20.12
C ARG A 33 -9.36 0.63 -19.90
N LEU A 34 -9.99 0.96 -18.77
CA LEU A 34 -10.42 2.33 -18.45
C LEU A 34 -9.24 3.31 -18.34
N SER A 35 -8.10 2.84 -17.83
CA SER A 35 -6.88 3.65 -17.72
C SER A 35 -6.06 3.72 -19.03
N GLY A 36 -6.47 3.03 -20.09
CA GLY A 36 -5.68 2.89 -21.31
C GLY A 36 -4.34 2.20 -21.06
N ASP A 37 -4.35 1.12 -20.27
CA ASP A 37 -3.17 0.35 -19.86
C ASP A 37 -2.06 1.17 -19.18
N ARG A 38 -2.42 2.25 -18.47
CA ARG A 38 -1.46 3.11 -17.76
C ARG A 38 -1.16 2.70 -16.33
N ILE A 39 -1.82 1.67 -15.79
CA ILE A 39 -1.52 1.13 -14.47
C ILE A 39 -0.12 0.52 -14.49
N ARG A 40 0.78 0.99 -13.62
CA ARG A 40 2.15 0.49 -13.48
C ARG A 40 2.42 -0.17 -12.13
N ILE A 41 1.70 0.27 -11.11
CA ILE A 41 1.80 -0.27 -9.75
C ILE A 41 0.38 -0.58 -9.27
N LEU A 42 0.23 -1.73 -8.61
CA LEU A 42 -1.00 -2.13 -7.95
C LEU A 42 -0.70 -2.44 -6.49
N THR A 43 -1.29 -1.66 -5.58
CA THR A 43 -1.29 -1.98 -4.14
C THR A 43 -2.48 -2.84 -3.79
N LEU A 44 -2.25 -3.96 -3.09
CA LEU A 44 -3.32 -4.83 -2.61
C LEU A 44 -3.02 -5.48 -1.25
N ALA A 45 -4.08 -5.99 -0.61
CA ALA A 45 -4.03 -6.78 0.62
C ALA A 45 -3.97 -8.28 0.26
N PRO A 46 -2.83 -8.97 0.51
CA PRO A 46 -2.63 -10.33 0.05
C PRO A 46 -3.45 -11.39 0.80
N GLU A 47 -4.01 -11.05 1.96
CA GLU A 47 -4.91 -11.94 2.71
C GLU A 47 -6.32 -12.02 2.14
N GLN A 48 -6.67 -11.12 1.21
CA GLN A 48 -8.00 -11.13 0.62
C GLN A 48 -8.16 -12.33 -0.33
N PRO A 49 -9.31 -13.03 -0.31
CA PRO A 49 -9.57 -14.11 -1.24
C PRO A 49 -9.39 -13.69 -2.70
N GLY A 50 -8.67 -14.48 -3.49
CA GLY A 50 -8.37 -14.17 -4.90
C GLY A 50 -7.12 -13.31 -5.13
N ALA A 51 -6.49 -12.77 -4.07
CA ALA A 51 -5.34 -11.88 -4.19
C ALA A 51 -4.17 -12.52 -4.96
N VAL A 52 -3.86 -13.78 -4.69
CA VAL A 52 -2.75 -14.51 -5.34
C VAL A 52 -2.94 -14.59 -6.86
N ASP A 53 -4.16 -14.81 -7.33
CA ASP A 53 -4.45 -14.89 -8.77
C ASP A 53 -4.36 -13.51 -9.42
N VAL A 54 -4.84 -12.46 -8.74
CA VAL A 54 -4.68 -11.06 -9.18
C VAL A 54 -3.20 -10.67 -9.23
N ILE A 55 -2.38 -11.06 -8.25
CA ILE A 55 -0.93 -10.80 -8.25
C ILE A 55 -0.28 -11.43 -9.50
N ARG A 56 -0.53 -12.71 -9.74
CA ARG A 56 0.03 -13.42 -10.91
C ARG A 56 -0.40 -12.78 -12.23
N HIS A 57 -1.67 -12.39 -12.32
CA HIS A 57 -2.21 -11.75 -13.51
C HIS A 57 -1.61 -10.36 -13.75
N ALA A 58 -1.52 -9.54 -12.70
CA ALA A 58 -0.90 -8.22 -12.75
C ALA A 58 0.58 -8.29 -13.19
N CYS A 59 1.36 -9.21 -12.60
CA CYS A 59 2.77 -9.41 -12.97
C CYS A 59 2.94 -9.82 -14.43
N LYS A 60 2.08 -10.73 -14.95
CA LYS A 60 2.08 -11.11 -16.38
C LYS A 60 1.76 -9.92 -17.29
N ALA A 61 0.99 -8.96 -16.82
CA ALA A 61 0.67 -7.73 -17.53
C ALA A 61 1.73 -6.63 -17.38
N GLY A 62 2.87 -6.89 -16.71
CA GLY A 62 3.94 -5.93 -16.48
C GLY A 62 3.63 -4.90 -15.40
N ILE A 63 2.68 -5.18 -14.52
CA ILE A 63 2.32 -4.32 -13.38
C ILE A 63 3.13 -4.78 -12.16
N THR A 64 3.82 -3.83 -11.53
CA THR A 64 4.49 -4.05 -10.23
C THR A 64 3.45 -4.19 -9.14
N VAL A 65 3.51 -5.27 -8.37
CA VAL A 65 2.59 -5.50 -7.26
C VAL A 65 3.25 -5.14 -5.94
N ALA A 66 2.58 -4.27 -5.20
CA ALA A 66 2.96 -3.85 -3.86
C ALA A 66 1.93 -4.32 -2.82
N LEU A 67 2.39 -4.69 -1.64
CA LEU A 67 1.56 -5.06 -0.51
C LEU A 67 1.31 -3.84 0.38
N GLY A 68 0.06 -3.52 0.65
CA GLY A 68 -0.31 -2.38 1.49
C GLY A 68 -1.75 -2.49 1.98
N HIS A 69 -2.07 -1.72 3.03
CA HIS A 69 -3.41 -1.73 3.61
C HIS A 69 -3.91 -3.14 3.94
N HIS A 70 -3.07 -3.94 4.62
CA HIS A 70 -3.30 -5.37 4.84
C HIS A 70 -2.99 -5.80 6.28
N LYS A 71 -3.62 -6.91 6.70
CA LYS A 71 -3.35 -7.58 7.96
C LYS A 71 -2.65 -8.93 7.79
N ALA A 72 -2.07 -9.17 6.63
CA ALA A 72 -1.47 -10.44 6.27
C ALA A 72 -0.39 -10.86 7.28
N ASP A 73 -0.36 -12.14 7.59
CA ASP A 73 0.71 -12.79 8.32
C ASP A 73 1.90 -13.13 7.40
N ARG A 74 2.99 -13.60 8.01
CA ARG A 74 4.22 -13.96 7.32
C ARG A 74 4.02 -14.95 6.17
N ASP A 75 3.23 -15.99 6.39
CA ASP A 75 3.02 -17.02 5.37
C ASP A 75 2.20 -16.49 4.20
N THR A 76 1.26 -15.60 4.46
CA THR A 76 0.48 -14.92 3.44
C THR A 76 1.34 -13.96 2.61
N ILE A 77 2.21 -13.18 3.27
CA ILE A 77 3.18 -12.30 2.60
C ILE A 77 4.12 -13.13 1.71
N ARG A 78 4.65 -14.25 2.20
CA ARG A 78 5.51 -15.15 1.41
C ARG A 78 4.80 -15.69 0.17
N ARG A 79 3.55 -16.16 0.31
CA ARG A 79 2.75 -16.62 -0.84
C ARG A 79 2.51 -15.51 -1.87
N ALA A 80 2.32 -14.26 -1.40
CA ALA A 80 2.20 -13.12 -2.30
C ALA A 80 3.51 -12.85 -3.06
N CYS A 81 4.65 -12.93 -2.39
CA CYS A 81 5.96 -12.82 -3.04
C CYS A 81 6.24 -13.97 -4.00
N ASP A 82 5.85 -15.20 -3.68
CA ASP A 82 5.91 -16.36 -4.58
C ASP A 82 5.04 -16.16 -5.84
N ALA A 83 3.97 -15.39 -5.72
CA ALA A 83 3.10 -15.01 -6.83
C ALA A 83 3.62 -13.82 -7.66
N GLY A 84 4.62 -13.07 -7.15
CA GLY A 84 5.29 -12.00 -7.86
C GLY A 84 5.20 -10.60 -7.21
N ALA A 85 4.66 -10.48 -5.99
CA ALA A 85 4.71 -9.21 -5.25
C ALA A 85 6.16 -8.88 -4.85
N VAL A 86 6.58 -7.62 -5.02
CA VAL A 86 7.98 -7.19 -4.87
C VAL A 86 8.15 -5.92 -4.03
N SER A 87 7.08 -5.32 -3.52
CA SER A 87 7.18 -4.08 -2.76
C SER A 87 6.20 -4.02 -1.60
N SER A 88 6.53 -3.24 -0.57
CA SER A 88 5.63 -2.81 0.49
C SER A 88 5.23 -1.36 0.23
N THR A 89 3.95 -1.07 0.19
CA THR A 89 3.42 0.28 0.01
C THR A 89 3.54 1.05 1.33
N HIS A 90 4.15 2.22 1.31
CA HIS A 90 4.34 3.16 2.45
C HIS A 90 4.47 2.41 3.81
N LEU A 91 5.47 1.51 3.89
CA LEU A 91 5.67 0.63 5.05
C LEU A 91 5.68 1.42 6.36
N GLY A 92 4.87 0.97 7.32
CA GLY A 92 4.63 1.67 8.58
C GLY A 92 3.33 2.46 8.62
N ASN A 93 2.71 2.70 7.45
CA ASN A 93 1.39 3.31 7.30
C ASN A 93 0.36 2.26 6.82
N GLY A 94 -0.92 2.61 6.72
CA GLY A 94 -1.96 1.65 6.34
C GLY A 94 -2.15 0.50 7.34
N VAL A 95 -1.89 0.77 8.62
CA VAL A 95 -2.09 -0.15 9.75
C VAL A 95 -2.79 0.59 10.90
N PRO A 96 -3.56 -0.10 11.75
CA PRO A 96 -4.19 0.53 12.90
C PRO A 96 -3.17 1.00 13.95
N ASN A 97 -3.54 2.00 14.75
CA ASN A 97 -2.72 2.49 15.85
C ASN A 97 -2.37 1.42 16.90
N MET A 98 -3.17 0.36 16.97
CA MET A 98 -2.93 -0.77 17.87
C MET A 98 -2.78 -2.06 17.06
N LEU A 99 -1.62 -2.66 17.14
CA LEU A 99 -1.30 -3.96 16.56
C LEU A 99 -0.95 -4.98 17.65
N PRO A 100 -1.16 -6.27 17.40
CA PRO A 100 -0.57 -7.32 18.24
C PRO A 100 0.94 -7.07 18.38
N ARG A 101 1.48 -7.32 19.58
CA ARG A 101 2.93 -7.18 19.81
C ARG A 101 3.71 -8.05 18.85
N HIS A 102 3.31 -9.31 18.74
CA HIS A 102 3.89 -10.31 17.84
C HIS A 102 2.86 -11.41 17.56
N PRO A 103 2.76 -11.94 16.32
CA PRO A 103 3.30 -11.37 15.08
C PRO A 103 2.51 -10.14 14.64
N ASN A 104 3.08 -9.33 13.76
CA ASN A 104 2.34 -8.26 13.08
C ASN A 104 2.96 -7.98 11.69
N PRO A 105 2.20 -7.39 10.76
CA PRO A 105 2.63 -7.23 9.38
C PRO A 105 3.85 -6.31 9.17
N LEU A 106 4.20 -5.46 10.14
CA LEU A 106 5.36 -4.57 9.99
C LEU A 106 6.67 -5.36 10.04
N TRP A 107 6.80 -6.26 11.03
CA TRP A 107 7.98 -7.11 11.16
C TRP A 107 8.09 -8.10 10.01
N ASP A 108 6.95 -8.69 9.61
CA ASP A 108 6.91 -9.70 8.56
C ASP A 108 7.30 -9.12 7.19
N GLN A 109 6.92 -7.87 6.91
CA GLN A 109 7.35 -7.16 5.69
C GLN A 109 8.82 -6.73 5.74
N LEU A 110 9.32 -6.29 6.91
CA LEU A 110 10.73 -5.95 7.08
C LEU A 110 11.64 -7.16 6.92
N ASP A 111 11.21 -8.34 7.40
CA ASP A 111 11.96 -9.59 7.32
C ASP A 111 11.90 -10.26 5.93
N GLU A 112 10.92 -9.96 5.09
CA GLU A 112 10.79 -10.55 3.76
C GLU A 112 11.77 -9.90 2.77
N GLU A 113 12.85 -10.60 2.45
CA GLU A 113 13.99 -10.10 1.65
C GLU A 113 13.60 -9.69 0.22
N ARG A 114 12.50 -10.21 -0.32
CA ARG A 114 12.03 -9.92 -1.70
C ARG A 114 11.25 -8.61 -1.80
N LEU A 115 10.83 -8.02 -0.67
CA LEU A 115 10.05 -6.79 -0.66
C LEU A 115 10.94 -5.56 -0.57
N THR A 116 10.84 -4.68 -1.54
CA THR A 116 11.32 -3.30 -1.46
C THR A 116 10.43 -2.49 -0.54
N ALA A 117 10.99 -1.83 0.46
CA ALA A 117 10.24 -0.96 1.36
C ALA A 117 10.10 0.44 0.76
N THR A 118 8.87 0.89 0.49
CA THR A 118 8.63 2.31 0.20
C THR A 118 8.28 3.05 1.49
N LEU A 119 8.89 4.22 1.74
CA LEU A 119 8.78 4.96 2.99
C LEU A 119 8.41 6.42 2.73
N ILE A 120 7.43 6.95 3.48
CA ILE A 120 7.14 8.38 3.53
C ILE A 120 8.03 8.99 4.61
N THR A 121 8.96 9.87 4.22
CA THR A 121 10.00 10.39 5.11
C THR A 121 9.86 11.88 5.42
N ASP A 122 8.63 12.39 5.38
CA ASP A 122 8.29 13.80 5.57
C ASP A 122 8.40 14.28 7.04
N GLY A 123 8.67 13.36 7.97
CA GLY A 123 8.74 13.64 9.40
C GLY A 123 7.39 13.70 10.11
N GLN A 124 6.29 13.49 9.39
CA GLN A 124 4.92 13.47 9.93
C GLN A 124 4.37 12.04 10.00
N HIS A 125 4.53 11.26 8.93
CA HIS A 125 4.01 9.89 8.83
C HIS A 125 4.81 8.88 9.63
N LEU A 126 6.14 8.98 9.62
CA LEU A 126 7.02 8.03 10.29
C LEU A 126 8.01 8.74 11.23
N PRO A 127 8.18 8.24 12.46
CA PRO A 127 9.22 8.76 13.32
C PRO A 127 10.62 8.41 12.75
N PRO A 128 11.64 9.28 12.95
CA PRO A 128 12.99 9.01 12.46
C PRO A 128 13.59 7.68 12.94
N SER A 129 13.16 7.18 14.08
CA SER A 129 13.57 5.87 14.61
C SER A 129 13.09 4.71 13.72
N PHE A 130 11.84 4.75 13.25
CA PHE A 130 11.30 3.73 12.35
C PHE A 130 12.07 3.74 11.01
N ILE A 131 12.27 4.92 10.42
CA ILE A 131 13.02 5.08 9.17
C ILE A 131 14.43 4.49 9.29
N ARG A 132 15.15 4.80 10.39
CA ARG A 132 16.49 4.25 10.64
C ARG A 132 16.50 2.73 10.80
N VAL A 133 15.48 2.16 11.46
CA VAL A 133 15.37 0.70 11.62
C VAL A 133 15.08 0.04 10.27
N ALA A 134 14.13 0.56 9.51
CA ALA A 134 13.79 0.05 8.18
C ALA A 134 15.00 0.08 7.24
N ALA A 135 15.75 1.19 7.22
CA ALA A 135 16.96 1.34 6.41
C ALA A 135 18.15 0.45 6.84
N ARG A 136 18.11 -0.11 8.05
CA ARG A 136 19.09 -1.11 8.53
C ARG A 136 18.64 -2.54 8.30
N ALA A 137 17.33 -2.77 8.30
CA ALA A 137 16.75 -4.09 8.07
C ALA A 137 16.73 -4.48 6.58
N LYS A 138 16.68 -3.49 5.69
CA LYS A 138 16.67 -3.68 4.24
C LYS A 138 17.98 -3.22 3.61
N PRO A 139 18.50 -3.91 2.56
CA PRO A 139 19.54 -3.36 1.72
C PRO A 139 19.13 -1.99 1.16
N LEU A 140 20.08 -1.08 0.99
CA LEU A 140 19.76 0.31 0.59
C LEU A 140 19.04 0.38 -0.77
N GLU A 141 19.36 -0.50 -1.69
CA GLU A 141 18.72 -0.67 -3.00
C GLU A 141 17.25 -1.16 -2.90
N GLN A 142 16.83 -1.63 -1.73
CA GLN A 142 15.45 -2.01 -1.43
C GLN A 142 14.72 -1.00 -0.53
N VAL A 143 15.24 0.22 -0.44
CA VAL A 143 14.57 1.33 0.26
C VAL A 143 14.28 2.43 -0.73
N VAL A 144 13.01 2.77 -0.89
CA VAL A 144 12.54 3.82 -1.80
C VAL A 144 11.78 4.88 -1.01
N VAL A 145 12.18 6.14 -1.18
CA VAL A 145 11.46 7.26 -0.59
C VAL A 145 10.34 7.69 -1.53
N ILE A 146 9.15 7.85 -0.97
CA ILE A 146 7.95 8.31 -1.68
C ILE A 146 7.30 9.46 -0.93
N SER A 147 6.55 10.30 -1.63
CA SER A 147 5.76 11.37 -1.00
C SER A 147 4.40 10.89 -0.53
N ASP A 148 3.78 10.00 -1.29
CA ASP A 148 2.36 9.64 -1.14
C ASP A 148 1.45 10.88 -1.08
N ALA A 149 1.78 11.89 -1.90
CA ALA A 149 1.14 13.19 -1.88
C ALA A 149 -0.33 13.09 -2.31
N ALA A 150 -1.21 13.64 -1.49
CA ALA A 150 -2.63 13.76 -1.82
C ALA A 150 -2.84 14.67 -3.05
N PRO A 151 -3.98 14.54 -3.77
CA PRO A 151 -4.26 15.37 -4.96
C PRO A 151 -4.21 16.89 -4.71
N LEU A 152 -4.37 17.32 -3.48
CA LEU A 152 -4.32 18.73 -3.08
C LEU A 152 -2.93 19.20 -2.64
N ALA A 153 -1.90 18.37 -2.70
CA ALA A 153 -0.55 18.76 -2.31
C ALA A 153 -0.05 19.93 -3.17
N GLY A 154 0.37 21.02 -2.49
CA GLY A 154 0.83 22.24 -3.13
C GLY A 154 -0.28 23.22 -3.56
N PHE A 155 -1.53 22.94 -3.24
CA PHE A 155 -2.60 23.90 -3.42
C PHE A 155 -2.54 25.01 -2.35
N PRO A 156 -3.03 26.23 -2.62
CA PRO A 156 -3.10 27.27 -1.61
C PRO A 156 -4.08 26.92 -0.48
N PRO A 157 -4.00 27.57 0.67
CA PRO A 157 -5.00 27.43 1.72
C PRO A 157 -6.41 27.70 1.20
N GLY A 158 -7.38 26.92 1.65
CA GLY A 158 -8.75 27.00 1.16
C GLY A 158 -9.57 25.75 1.43
N GLU A 159 -10.82 25.77 0.98
CA GLU A 159 -11.75 24.64 1.05
C GLU A 159 -11.82 23.95 -0.30
N TYR A 160 -11.69 22.63 -0.30
CA TYR A 160 -11.67 21.80 -1.50
C TYR A 160 -12.58 20.58 -1.33
N GLU A 161 -13.04 20.05 -2.44
CA GLU A 161 -13.69 18.75 -2.49
C GLU A 161 -12.78 17.78 -3.25
N THR A 162 -12.41 16.68 -2.62
CA THR A 162 -11.59 15.64 -3.24
C THR A 162 -11.97 14.26 -2.70
N LEU A 163 -12.02 13.26 -3.57
CA LEU A 163 -12.38 11.87 -3.25
C LEU A 163 -13.72 11.76 -2.48
N GLY A 164 -14.67 12.65 -2.78
CA GLY A 164 -15.99 12.71 -2.12
C GLY A 164 -15.96 13.27 -0.70
N GLN A 165 -14.87 13.92 -0.29
CA GLN A 165 -14.71 14.53 1.02
C GLN A 165 -14.42 16.04 0.90
N ARG A 166 -14.97 16.82 1.83
CA ARG A 166 -14.59 18.22 2.01
C ARG A 166 -13.30 18.28 2.83
N VAL A 167 -12.29 18.94 2.28
CA VAL A 167 -10.96 19.11 2.90
C VAL A 167 -10.67 20.58 3.04
N VAL A 168 -10.17 21.00 4.20
CA VAL A 168 -9.70 22.36 4.45
C VAL A 168 -8.18 22.31 4.52
N LEU A 169 -7.52 23.10 3.65
CA LEU A 169 -6.09 23.35 3.73
C LEU A 169 -5.85 24.62 4.53
N GLU A 170 -5.03 24.52 5.57
CA GLU A 170 -4.64 25.64 6.41
C GLU A 170 -3.21 26.10 6.06
N GLU A 171 -2.86 27.33 6.40
CA GLU A 171 -1.46 27.79 6.33
C GLU A 171 -0.62 27.01 7.35
N SER A 172 0.55 26.49 6.92
CA SER A 172 1.49 25.70 7.74
C SER A 172 2.49 26.59 8.46
#